data_808c3754da544f0bb919a94503114199
#
_entry.id   808c3754da544f0bb919a94503114199
#
_cell.length_a   1.000
_cell.length_b   1.000
_cell.length_c   1.000
_cell.angle_alpha   90.00
_cell.angle_beta   90.00
_cell.angle_gamma   90.00
#
_symmetry.space_group_name_H-M   'P 1'
#
loop_
_entity.id
_entity.type
_entity.pdbx_description
1 polymer ?
#
loop_
_entity_poly.entity_id
_entity_poly.type
_entity_poly.pdbx_seq_one_letter_code
_entity_poly.pdbx_strand_id
1 'polypeptide(L)'
;MPRHHPLLSLLSIVCVIFVAGCERYAVTLNERPIYTPKVIYSGYNIADPALASCVKQALIEGNITQPEQLEILNCSFAGVRDLSGIERFSQLKTMNLSNNQLIDIKALLFLGELRQVNLAENPAINCMDIDTLEELLSNATIAAPVCNKPL
;
A
#
# COMPACT_ATOMS: atom_id res chain seq x y z
N MET A 1 -27.38 -46.05 -20.63
CA MET A 1 -27.13 -44.81 -21.39
C MET A 1 -27.80 -43.68 -20.61
N PRO A 2 -27.05 -42.78 -19.93
CA PRO A 2 -27.67 -41.67 -19.19
C PRO A 2 -28.11 -40.57 -20.17
N ARG A 3 -29.37 -40.21 -20.10
CA ARG A 3 -29.95 -39.07 -20.84
C ARG A 3 -29.50 -37.80 -20.19
N HIS A 4 -28.56 -37.06 -20.80
CA HIS A 4 -28.20 -35.70 -20.42
C HIS A 4 -29.36 -34.77 -20.77
N HIS A 5 -29.99 -34.15 -19.75
CA HIS A 5 -31.00 -33.14 -19.91
C HIS A 5 -30.35 -31.81 -20.30
N PRO A 6 -30.52 -31.29 -21.52
CA PRO A 6 -29.89 -30.05 -21.96
C PRO A 6 -30.38 -28.81 -21.19
N LEU A 7 -31.53 -28.91 -20.52
CA LEU A 7 -32.09 -27.83 -19.68
C LEU A 7 -31.27 -27.53 -18.43
N LEU A 8 -30.63 -28.54 -17.80
CA LEU A 8 -29.77 -28.33 -16.64
C LEU A 8 -28.44 -27.63 -16.99
N SER A 9 -27.92 -27.91 -18.19
CA SER A 9 -26.70 -27.27 -18.70
C SER A 9 -26.91 -25.78 -19.04
N LEU A 10 -28.09 -25.45 -19.58
CA LEU A 10 -28.45 -24.06 -19.87
C LEU A 10 -28.67 -23.23 -18.59
N LEU A 11 -29.27 -23.81 -17.56
CA LEU A 11 -29.47 -23.13 -16.27
C LEU A 11 -28.14 -22.82 -15.56
N SER A 12 -27.15 -23.73 -15.68
CA SER A 12 -25.81 -23.54 -15.11
C SER A 12 -25.02 -22.42 -15.78
N ILE A 13 -25.16 -22.28 -17.13
CA ILE A 13 -24.47 -21.23 -17.87
C ILE A 13 -25.10 -19.85 -17.62
N VAL A 14 -26.42 -19.75 -17.46
CA VAL A 14 -27.10 -18.49 -17.13
C VAL A 14 -26.72 -18.00 -15.74
N CYS A 15 -26.54 -18.92 -14.74
CA CYS A 15 -26.12 -18.52 -13.38
C CYS A 15 -24.69 -17.95 -13.31
N VAL A 16 -23.77 -18.42 -14.18
CA VAL A 16 -22.37 -17.94 -14.20
C VAL A 16 -22.27 -16.53 -14.80
N ILE A 17 -23.18 -16.15 -15.70
CA ILE A 17 -23.16 -14.82 -16.34
C ILE A 17 -23.63 -13.71 -15.37
N PHE A 18 -24.44 -14.05 -14.35
CA PHE A 18 -24.94 -13.06 -13.38
C PHE A 18 -23.95 -12.66 -12.29
N VAL A 19 -22.81 -13.37 -12.13
CA VAL A 19 -21.84 -13.07 -11.05
C VAL A 19 -20.71 -12.11 -11.50
N ALA A 20 -20.57 -11.83 -12.80
CA ALA A 20 -19.44 -11.06 -13.36
C ALA A 20 -19.70 -9.55 -13.50
N GLY A 21 -20.75 -9.00 -12.90
CA GLY A 21 -21.22 -7.65 -13.25
C GLY A 21 -21.27 -6.59 -12.13
N CYS A 22 -20.65 -6.77 -10.96
CA CYS A 22 -20.92 -5.88 -9.82
C CYS A 22 -19.77 -5.00 -9.34
N GLU A 23 -18.84 -4.57 -10.19
CA GLU A 23 -17.73 -3.72 -9.68
C GLU A 23 -17.89 -2.20 -9.88
N ARG A 24 -18.85 -1.73 -10.70
CA ARG A 24 -19.03 -0.27 -10.94
C ARG A 24 -20.47 0.06 -11.29
N TYR A 25 -21.34 0.24 -10.32
CA TYR A 25 -22.62 0.86 -10.61
C TYR A 25 -22.85 2.12 -9.75
N ALA A 26 -23.34 3.18 -10.38
CA ALA A 26 -23.80 4.37 -9.69
C ALA A 26 -25.27 4.15 -9.32
N VAL A 27 -25.61 4.41 -8.07
CA VAL A 27 -27.02 4.39 -7.62
C VAL A 27 -27.63 5.75 -7.90
N THR A 28 -28.70 5.78 -8.70
CA THR A 28 -29.43 7.02 -9.04
C THR A 28 -30.83 6.98 -8.46
N LEU A 29 -31.32 8.12 -7.97
CA LEU A 29 -32.71 8.36 -7.59
C LEU A 29 -33.23 9.55 -8.41
N ASN A 30 -34.29 9.35 -9.19
CA ASN A 30 -34.84 10.38 -10.12
C ASN A 30 -33.76 11.00 -11.00
N GLU A 31 -32.95 10.13 -11.66
CA GLU A 31 -31.83 10.49 -12.55
C GLU A 31 -30.68 11.25 -11.87
N ARG A 32 -30.74 11.49 -10.56
CA ARG A 32 -29.66 12.08 -9.78
C ARG A 32 -28.79 10.98 -9.15
N PRO A 33 -27.48 10.99 -9.37
CA PRO A 33 -26.61 10.02 -8.73
C PRO A 33 -26.58 10.30 -7.22
N ILE A 34 -26.99 9.31 -6.42
CA ILE A 34 -26.87 9.35 -4.94
C ILE A 34 -25.61 8.67 -4.46
N TYR A 35 -24.97 7.90 -5.31
CA TYR A 35 -23.67 7.26 -5.06
C TYR A 35 -22.89 7.10 -6.36
N THR A 36 -21.69 7.64 -6.40
CA THR A 36 -20.69 7.38 -7.43
C THR A 36 -19.46 6.77 -6.75
N PRO A 37 -19.01 5.56 -7.15
CA PRO A 37 -17.80 4.99 -6.62
C PRO A 37 -16.61 5.92 -6.85
N LYS A 38 -15.84 6.21 -5.80
CA LYS A 38 -14.58 6.95 -5.96
C LYS A 38 -13.57 6.08 -6.70
N VAL A 39 -12.89 6.66 -7.67
CA VAL A 39 -11.77 5.99 -8.34
C VAL A 39 -10.56 6.08 -7.43
N ILE A 40 -10.13 4.96 -6.88
CA ILE A 40 -8.93 4.87 -6.03
C ILE A 40 -7.69 5.18 -6.87
N TYR A 41 -6.74 5.93 -6.28
CA TYR A 41 -5.48 6.26 -6.94
C TYR A 41 -4.70 4.99 -7.30
N SER A 42 -4.23 4.91 -8.55
CA SER A 42 -3.47 3.77 -9.08
C SER A 42 -2.25 4.19 -9.92
N GLY A 43 -1.93 5.48 -9.95
CA GLY A 43 -0.84 6.06 -10.76
C GLY A 43 0.53 5.95 -10.09
N TYR A 44 0.88 4.79 -9.50
CA TYR A 44 2.18 4.54 -8.88
C TYR A 44 2.82 3.26 -9.43
N ASN A 45 4.15 3.19 -9.35
CA ASN A 45 4.92 2.01 -9.73
C ASN A 45 5.84 1.65 -8.55
N ILE A 46 5.50 0.60 -7.83
CA ILE A 46 6.26 0.05 -6.71
C ILE A 46 6.74 -1.34 -7.13
N ALA A 47 8.06 -1.54 -7.12
CA ALA A 47 8.68 -2.77 -7.60
C ALA A 47 8.50 -3.94 -6.62
N ASP A 48 8.54 -3.67 -5.31
CA ASP A 48 8.36 -4.69 -4.28
C ASP A 48 6.88 -5.07 -4.14
N PRO A 49 6.52 -6.37 -4.36
CA PRO A 49 5.11 -6.79 -4.32
C PRO A 49 4.46 -6.65 -2.94
N ALA A 50 5.24 -6.81 -1.86
CA ALA A 50 4.75 -6.68 -0.50
C ALA A 50 4.42 -5.22 -0.18
N LEU A 51 5.31 -4.29 -0.54
CA LEU A 51 5.06 -2.86 -0.42
C LEU A 51 3.89 -2.41 -1.30
N ALA A 52 3.83 -2.88 -2.55
CA ALA A 52 2.74 -2.57 -3.48
C ALA A 52 1.38 -3.03 -2.94
N SER A 53 1.32 -4.23 -2.35
CA SER A 53 0.11 -4.76 -1.72
C SER A 53 -0.31 -3.93 -0.50
N CYS A 54 0.65 -3.58 0.37
CA CYS A 54 0.40 -2.75 1.55
C CYS A 54 -0.13 -1.36 1.15
N VAL A 55 0.53 -0.69 0.21
CA VAL A 55 0.11 0.62 -0.29
C VAL A 55 -1.29 0.54 -0.91
N LYS A 56 -1.54 -0.47 -1.77
CA LYS A 56 -2.86 -0.68 -2.35
C LYS A 56 -3.95 -0.80 -1.29
N GLN A 57 -3.69 -1.57 -0.23
CA GLN A 57 -4.64 -1.73 0.86
C GLN A 57 -4.92 -0.40 1.58
N ALA A 58 -3.86 0.36 1.90
CA ALA A 58 -3.99 1.67 2.54
C ALA A 58 -4.79 2.66 1.68
N LEU A 59 -4.56 2.66 0.36
CA LEU A 59 -5.31 3.50 -0.58
C LEU A 59 -6.80 3.16 -0.58
N ILE A 60 -7.15 1.87 -0.58
CA ILE A 60 -8.53 1.39 -0.57
C ILE A 60 -9.22 1.76 0.75
N GLU A 61 -8.60 1.44 1.89
CA GLU A 61 -9.14 1.72 3.22
C GLU A 61 -9.33 3.21 3.48
N GLY A 62 -8.36 4.04 3.05
CA GLY A 62 -8.41 5.49 3.15
C GLY A 62 -9.31 6.18 2.12
N ASN A 63 -9.87 5.45 1.14
CA ASN A 63 -10.55 6.03 -0.03
C ASN A 63 -9.71 7.10 -0.74
N ILE A 64 -8.40 6.85 -0.87
CA ILE A 64 -7.40 7.75 -1.42
C ILE A 64 -7.55 7.85 -2.94
N THR A 65 -7.74 9.05 -3.45
CA THR A 65 -7.94 9.33 -4.88
C THR A 65 -6.76 10.07 -5.49
N GLN A 66 -5.87 10.62 -4.66
CA GLN A 66 -4.65 11.34 -5.06
C GLN A 66 -3.50 10.96 -4.11
N PRO A 67 -2.25 10.88 -4.59
CA PRO A 67 -1.12 10.42 -3.78
C PRO A 67 -0.84 11.32 -2.56
N GLU A 68 -1.15 12.61 -2.66
CA GLU A 68 -0.95 13.60 -1.61
C GLU A 68 -1.88 13.38 -0.39
N GLN A 69 -2.91 12.56 -0.51
CA GLN A 69 -3.83 12.23 0.58
C GLN A 69 -3.32 11.10 1.49
N LEU A 70 -2.28 10.37 1.06
CA LEU A 70 -1.70 9.31 1.87
C LEU A 70 -0.69 9.89 2.86
N GLU A 71 -1.11 10.11 4.09
CA GLU A 71 -0.29 10.65 5.17
C GLU A 71 0.23 9.58 6.13
N ILE A 72 -0.44 8.46 6.24
CA ILE A 72 -0.13 7.37 7.17
C ILE A 72 -0.04 6.05 6.42
N LEU A 73 1.05 5.32 6.60
CA LEU A 73 1.25 4.00 6.00
C LEU A 73 1.77 3.02 7.06
N ASN A 74 1.05 1.92 7.24
CA ASN A 74 1.49 0.84 8.12
C ASN A 74 1.71 -0.44 7.31
N CYS A 75 2.97 -0.80 7.10
CA CYS A 75 3.42 -2.00 6.42
C CYS A 75 4.28 -2.89 7.35
N SER A 76 3.99 -2.90 8.65
CA SER A 76 4.68 -3.79 9.58
C SER A 76 4.39 -5.25 9.26
N PHE A 77 5.38 -6.13 9.42
CA PHE A 77 5.28 -7.57 9.14
C PHE A 77 4.84 -7.94 7.71
N ALA A 78 5.05 -7.03 6.75
CA ALA A 78 4.60 -7.24 5.38
C ALA A 78 5.60 -8.04 4.51
N GLY A 79 6.84 -8.19 4.95
CA GLY A 79 7.91 -8.84 4.19
C GLY A 79 8.54 -7.92 3.12
N VAL A 80 8.44 -6.62 3.30
CA VAL A 80 8.99 -5.60 2.40
C VAL A 80 10.52 -5.66 2.39
N ARG A 81 11.11 -5.56 1.19
CA ARG A 81 12.55 -5.57 0.98
C ARG A 81 13.08 -4.33 0.28
N ASP A 82 12.25 -3.69 -0.52
CA ASP A 82 12.60 -2.52 -1.33
C ASP A 82 11.52 -1.45 -1.20
N LEU A 83 11.95 -0.20 -1.00
CA LEU A 83 11.07 0.95 -0.85
C LEU A 83 10.94 1.77 -2.15
N SER A 84 11.54 1.35 -3.25
CA SER A 84 11.50 2.07 -4.53
C SER A 84 10.05 2.29 -5.00
N GLY A 85 9.73 3.53 -5.33
CA GLY A 85 8.39 3.96 -5.74
C GLY A 85 7.55 4.58 -4.62
N ILE A 86 8.01 4.49 -3.34
CA ILE A 86 7.29 5.09 -2.21
C ILE A 86 7.39 6.63 -2.22
N GLU A 87 8.43 7.17 -2.82
CA GLU A 87 8.67 8.61 -2.97
C GLU A 87 7.53 9.33 -3.70
N ARG A 88 6.70 8.60 -4.41
CA ARG A 88 5.48 9.13 -5.03
C ARG A 88 4.49 9.71 -4.01
N PHE A 89 4.53 9.23 -2.79
CA PHE A 89 3.64 9.63 -1.69
C PHE A 89 4.32 10.66 -0.78
N SER A 90 4.68 11.80 -1.34
CA SER A 90 5.50 12.85 -0.71
C SER A 90 4.89 13.47 0.55
N GLN A 91 3.59 13.29 0.81
CA GLN A 91 2.89 13.79 2.00
C GLN A 91 2.81 12.78 3.14
N LEU A 92 3.54 11.66 3.04
CA LEU A 92 3.65 10.71 4.14
C LEU A 92 4.29 11.37 5.37
N LYS A 93 3.58 11.32 6.49
CA LYS A 93 3.97 11.84 7.81
C LYS A 93 4.32 10.74 8.80
N THR A 94 3.60 9.63 8.73
CA THR A 94 3.80 8.50 9.63
C THR A 94 3.97 7.23 8.83
N MET A 95 5.06 6.49 9.08
CA MET A 95 5.38 5.27 8.38
C MET A 95 5.85 4.18 9.35
N ASN A 96 5.15 3.06 9.36
CA ASN A 96 5.56 1.88 10.12
C ASN A 96 6.02 0.78 9.16
N LEU A 97 7.31 0.49 9.20
CA LEU A 97 8.01 -0.53 8.41
C LEU A 97 8.67 -1.57 9.30
N SER A 98 8.28 -1.64 10.57
CA SER A 98 8.90 -2.60 11.51
C SER A 98 8.70 -4.05 11.09
N ASN A 99 9.63 -4.92 11.49
CA ASN A 99 9.56 -6.37 11.22
C ASN A 99 9.48 -6.68 9.71
N ASN A 100 10.40 -6.13 8.95
CA ASN A 100 10.54 -6.35 7.51
C ASN A 100 11.96 -6.84 7.17
N GLN A 101 12.32 -6.83 5.90
CA GLN A 101 13.59 -7.32 5.38
C GLN A 101 14.30 -6.22 4.58
N LEU A 102 14.18 -4.97 5.03
CA LEU A 102 14.76 -3.81 4.37
C LEU A 102 16.29 -3.85 4.43
N ILE A 103 16.93 -3.50 3.33
CA ILE A 103 18.39 -3.36 3.19
C ILE A 103 18.72 -1.89 2.89
N ASP A 104 17.99 -1.27 1.97
CA ASP A 104 18.17 0.12 1.54
C ASP A 104 16.93 0.94 1.95
N ILE A 105 17.18 2.09 2.58
CA ILE A 105 16.13 3.02 3.05
C ILE A 105 16.25 4.40 2.38
N LYS A 106 17.08 4.53 1.34
CA LYS A 106 17.33 5.83 0.68
C LYS A 106 16.09 6.48 0.09
N ALA A 107 15.08 5.69 -0.28
CA ALA A 107 13.80 6.22 -0.74
C ALA A 107 13.12 7.12 0.31
N LEU A 108 13.36 6.89 1.62
CA LEU A 108 12.83 7.72 2.70
C LEU A 108 13.43 9.13 2.72
N LEU A 109 14.63 9.34 2.16
CA LEU A 109 15.29 10.65 2.10
C LEU A 109 14.51 11.65 1.21
N PHE A 110 13.63 11.15 0.35
CA PHE A 110 12.77 11.98 -0.52
C PHE A 110 11.43 12.34 0.12
N LEU A 111 11.14 11.84 1.33
CA LEU A 111 9.88 12.05 2.05
C LEU A 111 10.06 13.11 3.16
N GLY A 112 10.25 14.37 2.76
CA GLY A 112 10.55 15.47 3.69
C GLY A 112 9.46 15.79 4.72
N GLU A 113 8.23 15.29 4.52
CA GLU A 113 7.13 15.48 5.47
C GLU A 113 7.07 14.43 6.58
N LEU A 114 7.96 13.42 6.56
CA LEU A 114 8.00 12.39 7.59
C LEU A 114 8.26 13.01 8.98
N ARG A 115 7.46 12.59 9.95
CA ARG A 115 7.53 12.98 11.36
C ARG A 115 7.69 11.77 12.27
N GLN A 116 7.30 10.60 11.82
CA GLN A 116 7.36 9.37 12.58
C GLN A 116 7.68 8.18 11.67
N VAL A 117 8.81 7.53 11.88
CA VAL A 117 9.24 6.37 11.11
C VAL A 117 9.64 5.24 12.05
N ASN A 118 9.04 4.07 11.89
CA ASN A 118 9.43 2.88 12.62
C ASN A 118 10.11 1.88 11.68
N LEU A 119 11.42 1.70 11.86
CA LEU A 119 12.30 0.77 11.14
C LEU A 119 12.77 -0.39 12.01
N ALA A 120 12.28 -0.52 13.25
CA ALA A 120 12.69 -1.57 14.18
C ALA A 120 12.55 -2.97 13.53
N GLU A 121 13.40 -3.90 13.97
CA GLU A 121 13.38 -5.29 13.46
C GLU A 121 13.57 -5.40 11.93
N ASN A 122 14.49 -4.59 11.39
CA ASN A 122 15.04 -4.69 10.03
C ASN A 122 16.57 -4.82 10.14
N PRO A 123 17.10 -5.99 10.47
CA PRO A 123 18.50 -6.17 10.88
C PRO A 123 19.52 -5.94 9.76
N ALA A 124 19.08 -5.89 8.50
CA ALA A 124 19.96 -5.71 7.34
C ALA A 124 20.14 -4.24 6.93
N ILE A 125 19.46 -3.29 7.58
CA ILE A 125 19.65 -1.86 7.30
C ILE A 125 21.05 -1.43 7.76
N ASN A 126 21.74 -0.68 6.89
CA ASN A 126 23.04 -0.10 7.22
C ASN A 126 22.87 1.06 8.22
N CYS A 127 23.62 1.03 9.31
CA CYS A 127 23.59 2.08 10.34
C CYS A 127 23.92 3.47 9.80
N MET A 128 24.81 3.58 8.80
CA MET A 128 25.15 4.85 8.17
C MET A 128 23.95 5.46 7.43
N ASP A 129 23.08 4.64 6.85
CA ASP A 129 21.86 5.13 6.19
C ASP A 129 20.86 5.65 7.24
N ILE A 130 20.83 5.05 8.44
CA ILE A 130 20.00 5.53 9.55
C ILE A 130 20.54 6.87 10.08
N ASP A 131 21.86 7.00 10.30
CA ASP A 131 22.49 8.26 10.72
C ASP A 131 22.15 9.39 9.72
N THR A 132 22.23 9.09 8.41
CA THR A 132 21.89 10.04 7.34
C THR A 132 20.42 10.44 7.38
N LEU A 133 19.53 9.47 7.62
CA LEU A 133 18.09 9.72 7.72
C LEU A 133 17.75 10.60 8.93
N GLU A 134 18.37 10.33 10.09
CA GLU A 134 18.21 11.10 11.32
C GLU A 134 18.71 12.55 11.16
N GLU A 135 19.83 12.75 10.47
CA GLU A 135 20.37 14.08 10.17
C GLU A 135 19.41 14.87 9.26
N LEU A 136 18.91 14.24 8.20
CA LEU A 136 18.05 14.90 7.24
C LEU A 136 16.65 15.19 7.82
N LEU A 137 16.10 14.24 8.57
CA LEU A 137 14.76 14.33 9.17
C LEU A 137 14.87 14.71 10.66
N SER A 138 15.63 15.74 11.00
CA SER A 138 15.94 16.17 12.37
C SER A 138 14.70 16.44 13.25
N ASN A 139 13.54 16.67 12.65
CA ASN A 139 12.26 16.88 13.35
C ASN A 139 11.40 15.59 13.42
N ALA A 140 11.91 14.48 12.92
CA ALA A 140 11.19 13.20 12.94
C ALA A 140 11.62 12.32 14.12
N THR A 141 10.71 11.51 14.61
CA THR A 141 11.01 10.42 15.53
C THR A 141 11.26 9.15 14.73
N ILE A 142 12.50 8.61 14.80
CA ILE A 142 12.89 7.41 14.06
C ILE A 142 13.16 6.30 15.08
N ALA A 143 12.36 5.24 15.04
CA ALA A 143 12.63 4.01 15.75
C ALA A 143 13.47 3.11 14.84
N ALA A 144 14.78 3.09 15.06
CA ALA A 144 15.74 2.34 14.26
C ALA A 144 16.00 0.92 14.81
N PRO A 145 16.50 -0.03 13.98
CA PRO A 145 17.05 -1.27 14.49
C PRO A 145 18.29 -0.99 15.37
N VAL A 146 18.63 -1.96 16.21
CA VAL A 146 19.82 -1.83 17.08
C VAL A 146 21.07 -1.81 16.20
N CYS A 147 21.71 -0.66 16.12
CA CYS A 147 22.97 -0.47 15.42
C CYS A 147 24.15 -0.72 16.39
N ASN A 148 24.86 -1.83 16.18
CA ASN A 148 26.15 -2.03 16.85
C ASN A 148 27.19 -1.14 16.15
N LYS A 149 27.37 0.12 16.60
CA LYS A 149 28.51 0.93 16.15
C LYS A 149 29.79 0.32 16.73
N PRO A 150 30.78 -0.06 15.90
CA PRO A 150 32.09 -0.37 16.42
C PRO A 150 32.64 0.90 17.10
N LEU A 151 33.10 0.74 18.32
CA LEU A 151 33.83 1.76 19.11
C LEU A 151 35.11 2.19 18.41
#